data_458b005722ee0582f48ba8806a8077e2
#
_entry.id   458b005722ee0582f48ba8806a8077e2
#
_cell.length_a   1.000
_cell.length_b   1.000
_cell.length_c   1.000
_cell.angle_alpha   90.00
_cell.angle_beta   90.00
_cell.angle_gamma   90.00
#
_symmetry.space_group_name_H-M   'P 1'
#
loop_
_entity.id
_entity.type
_entity.pdbx_description
1 polymer ?
#
loop_
_entity_poly.entity_id
_entity_poly.type
_entity_poly.pdbx_seq_one_letter_code
_entity_poly.pdbx_strand_id
1 'polypeptide(L)'
;YKTEEQRYNEEQDAIDRETKKKLREQAEEQKMNNLPSDTQENGQKVHHIKLGATFFEEVASGEKTFELRKNDRDYKKGDILEMMEFKDGKNTGRTVRVLVTYILEEFAGLEDGYCIMATSLMKEDAE
;
A
#
# COMPACT_ATOMS: atom_id res chain seq x y z
N TYR A 1 -13.46 10.63 -26.93
CA TYR A 1 -13.04 9.57 -26.00
C TYR A 1 -12.22 10.16 -24.86
N LYS A 2 -12.74 10.08 -23.65
CA LYS A 2 -12.08 10.67 -22.50
C LYS A 2 -11.46 9.59 -21.62
N THR A 3 -10.27 9.88 -21.09
CA THR A 3 -9.63 9.01 -20.12
C THR A 3 -10.39 9.06 -18.79
N GLU A 4 -10.16 8.07 -17.94
CA GLU A 4 -10.76 8.07 -16.61
C GLU A 4 -10.34 9.30 -15.79
N GLU A 5 -9.09 9.72 -15.96
CA GLU A 5 -8.58 10.91 -15.29
C GLU A 5 -9.31 12.18 -15.74
N GLN A 6 -9.57 12.30 -17.04
CA GLN A 6 -10.30 13.44 -17.56
C GLN A 6 -11.74 13.46 -17.05
N ARG A 7 -12.39 12.30 -16.98
CA ARG A 7 -13.74 12.22 -16.44
C ARG A 7 -13.77 12.58 -14.94
N TYR A 8 -12.78 12.10 -14.21
CA TYR A 8 -12.65 12.40 -12.80
C TYR A 8 -12.50 13.90 -12.56
N ASN A 9 -11.65 14.56 -13.34
CA ASN A 9 -11.43 16.00 -13.21
C ASN A 9 -12.67 16.81 -13.54
N GLU A 10 -13.42 16.40 -14.56
CA GLU A 10 -14.68 17.06 -14.92
C GLU A 10 -15.72 16.92 -13.80
N GLU A 11 -15.83 15.74 -13.21
CA GLU A 11 -16.73 15.52 -12.10
C GLU A 11 -16.36 16.37 -10.88
N GLN A 12 -15.07 16.50 -10.60
CA GLN A 12 -14.59 17.34 -9.51
C GLN A 12 -14.91 18.81 -9.75
N ASP A 13 -14.76 19.29 -10.98
CA ASP A 13 -15.11 20.67 -11.32
C ASP A 13 -16.60 20.93 -11.13
N ALA A 14 -17.44 19.96 -11.47
CA ALA A 14 -18.88 20.11 -11.36
C ALA A 14 -19.38 20.17 -9.92
N ILE A 15 -18.69 19.51 -9.00
CA ILE A 15 -19.13 19.42 -7.61
C ILE A 15 -18.36 20.35 -6.67
N ASP A 16 -17.46 21.16 -7.20
CA ASP A 16 -16.53 21.97 -6.42
C ASP A 16 -17.22 22.93 -5.44
N ARG A 17 -18.39 23.45 -5.79
CA ARG A 17 -19.09 24.41 -4.94
C ARG A 17 -19.75 23.80 -3.71
N GLU A 18 -20.23 22.56 -3.83
CA GLU A 18 -20.90 21.90 -2.72
C GLU A 18 -19.94 21.24 -1.76
N THR A 19 -18.71 21.06 -2.18
CA THR A 19 -17.77 20.21 -1.47
C THR A 19 -16.73 20.95 -0.64
N LYS A 20 -16.66 22.29 -0.71
CA LYS A 20 -15.67 23.00 0.12
C LYS A 20 -15.83 22.68 1.60
N LYS A 21 -17.05 22.51 2.07
CA LYS A 21 -17.31 22.14 3.45
C LYS A 21 -17.02 20.67 3.71
N LYS A 22 -17.35 19.81 2.74
CA LYS A 22 -17.08 18.38 2.84
C LYS A 22 -15.59 18.08 2.67
N LEU A 23 -14.88 18.90 1.91
CA LEU A 23 -13.44 18.73 1.72
C LEU A 23 -12.64 18.91 3.01
N ARG A 24 -13.09 19.76 3.92
CA ARG A 24 -12.44 19.90 5.22
C ARG A 24 -12.59 18.66 6.07
N GLU A 25 -13.79 18.08 6.07
CA GLU A 25 -14.04 16.85 6.81
C GLU A 25 -13.30 15.68 6.19
N GLN A 26 -13.26 15.62 4.86
CA GLN A 26 -12.50 14.59 4.15
C GLN A 26 -10.99 14.74 4.33
N ALA A 27 -10.49 15.97 4.45
CA ALA A 27 -9.07 16.18 4.68
C ALA A 27 -8.63 15.62 6.03
N GLU A 28 -9.47 15.75 7.06
CA GLU A 28 -9.17 15.15 8.36
C GLU A 28 -9.23 13.63 8.30
N GLU A 29 -10.21 13.09 7.59
CA GLU A 29 -10.32 11.66 7.39
C GLU A 29 -9.14 11.13 6.59
N GLN A 30 -8.68 11.86 5.57
CA GLN A 30 -7.52 11.47 4.78
C GLN A 30 -6.23 11.49 5.60
N LYS A 31 -6.10 12.38 6.57
CA LYS A 31 -4.94 12.36 7.46
C LYS A 31 -4.86 11.06 8.24
N MET A 32 -6.02 10.53 8.65
CA MET A 32 -6.05 9.25 9.35
C MET A 32 -5.73 8.08 8.44
N ASN A 33 -6.00 8.23 7.14
CA ASN A 33 -5.76 7.18 6.16
C ASN A 33 -4.40 7.31 5.47
N ASN A 34 -3.66 8.38 5.72
CA ASN A 34 -2.33 8.54 5.15
C ASN A 34 -1.36 7.58 5.80
N LEU A 35 -0.49 7.02 4.99
CA LEU A 35 0.53 6.11 5.47
C LEU A 35 1.69 6.89 6.06
N PRO A 36 2.31 6.39 7.14
CA PRO A 36 3.55 6.97 7.62
C PRO A 36 4.65 6.86 6.57
N SER A 37 5.62 7.73 6.66
CA SER A 37 6.82 7.62 5.83
C SER A 37 7.59 6.34 6.18
N ASP A 38 8.43 5.89 5.26
CA ASP A 38 9.29 4.75 5.53
C ASP A 38 10.15 5.04 6.75
N THR A 39 10.34 4.03 7.57
CA THR A 39 11.12 4.14 8.81
C THR A 39 12.19 3.07 8.85
N GLN A 40 12.99 3.06 9.91
CA GLN A 40 13.99 2.02 10.12
C GLN A 40 13.82 1.43 11.52
N GLU A 41 13.95 0.10 11.59
CA GLU A 41 13.91 -0.64 12.84
C GLU A 41 15.03 -1.66 12.82
N ASN A 42 15.90 -1.61 13.80
CA ASN A 42 17.01 -2.56 13.93
C ASN A 42 17.86 -2.68 12.66
N GLY A 43 18.07 -1.54 11.97
CA GLY A 43 18.87 -1.52 10.75
C GLY A 43 18.12 -1.92 9.50
N GLN A 44 16.86 -2.33 9.62
CA GLN A 44 16.03 -2.71 8.48
C GLN A 44 15.09 -1.56 8.12
N LYS A 45 14.92 -1.37 6.82
CA LYS A 45 13.97 -0.37 6.33
C LYS A 45 12.55 -0.93 6.42
N VAL A 46 11.63 -0.15 6.94
CA VAL A 46 10.23 -0.54 7.06
C VAL A 46 9.41 0.34 6.12
N HIS A 47 8.78 -0.29 5.16
CA HIS A 47 7.90 0.41 4.22
C HIS A 47 6.46 0.26 4.69
N HIS A 48 5.77 1.38 4.79
CA HIS A 48 4.35 1.39 5.17
C HIS A 48 3.53 1.49 3.89
N ILE A 49 2.82 0.43 3.54
CA ILE A 49 2.10 0.34 2.28
C ILE A 49 0.66 -0.09 2.50
N LYS A 50 -0.17 0.22 1.53
CA LYS A 50 -1.58 -0.16 1.56
C LYS A 50 -1.75 -1.57 1.00
N LEU A 51 -2.64 -2.33 1.60
CA LEU A 51 -3.01 -3.66 1.11
C LEU A 51 -4.53 -3.76 1.09
N GLY A 52 -5.08 -4.10 -0.05
CA GLY A 52 -6.52 -4.25 -0.17
C GLY A 52 -7.04 -5.38 0.71
N ALA A 53 -8.24 -5.19 1.25
CA ALA A 53 -8.85 -6.18 2.13
C ALA A 53 -9.00 -7.55 1.46
N THR A 54 -9.14 -7.57 0.14
CA THR A 54 -9.24 -8.81 -0.61
C THR A 54 -8.04 -9.72 -0.40
N PHE A 55 -6.85 -9.13 -0.27
CA PHE A 55 -5.61 -9.91 -0.12
C PHE A 55 -5.10 -9.96 1.32
N PHE A 56 -5.67 -9.17 2.20
CA PHE A 56 -5.14 -9.06 3.57
C PHE A 56 -5.15 -10.39 4.30
N GLU A 57 -6.26 -11.12 4.22
CA GLU A 57 -6.37 -12.40 4.92
C GLU A 57 -5.38 -13.43 4.37
N GLU A 58 -5.16 -13.41 3.06
CA GLU A 58 -4.22 -14.36 2.43
C GLU A 58 -2.78 -14.07 2.86
N VAL A 59 -2.43 -12.81 3.00
CA VAL A 59 -1.10 -12.44 3.50
C VAL A 59 -0.99 -12.75 4.98
N ALA A 60 -1.99 -12.40 5.77
CA ALA A 60 -1.97 -12.59 7.22
C ALA A 60 -1.93 -14.07 7.61
N SER A 61 -2.55 -14.93 6.81
CA SER A 61 -2.53 -16.36 7.04
C SER A 61 -1.23 -17.03 6.59
N GLY A 62 -0.40 -16.32 5.82
CA GLY A 62 0.82 -16.87 5.25
C GLY A 62 0.61 -17.61 3.93
N GLU A 63 -0.61 -17.62 3.41
CA GLU A 63 -0.91 -18.28 2.15
C GLU A 63 -0.31 -17.52 0.96
N LYS A 64 -0.41 -16.20 0.97
CA LYS A 64 0.16 -15.37 -0.09
C LYS A 64 1.53 -14.88 0.35
N THR A 65 2.59 -15.37 -0.28
CA THR A 65 3.97 -15.11 0.09
C THR A 65 4.73 -14.32 -0.96
N PHE A 66 4.04 -13.44 -1.67
CA PHE A 66 4.65 -12.58 -2.67
C PHE A 66 3.89 -11.27 -2.76
N GLU A 67 4.59 -10.23 -3.23
CA GLU A 67 4.00 -8.94 -3.55
C GLU A 67 4.49 -8.49 -4.91
N LEU A 68 3.55 -8.09 -5.77
CA LEU A 68 3.85 -7.49 -7.05
C LEU A 68 3.56 -6.00 -6.93
N ARG A 69 4.59 -5.19 -7.03
CA ARG A 69 4.46 -3.75 -6.83
C ARG A 69 5.37 -2.97 -7.78
N LYS A 70 4.96 -1.75 -8.08
CA LYS A 70 5.87 -0.81 -8.70
C LYS A 70 6.94 -0.46 -7.69
N ASN A 71 8.22 -0.56 -8.09
CA ASN A 71 9.32 -0.29 -7.17
C ASN A 71 9.62 1.19 -7.13
N ASP A 72 8.73 1.94 -6.51
CA ASP A 72 8.85 3.39 -6.33
C ASP A 72 9.33 3.76 -4.92
N ARG A 73 9.67 2.77 -4.12
CA ARG A 73 10.16 2.96 -2.75
C ARG A 73 11.53 2.36 -2.52
N ASP A 74 12.19 1.93 -3.58
CA ASP A 74 13.50 1.30 -3.48
C ASP A 74 13.47 0.07 -2.55
N TYR A 75 12.51 -0.81 -2.82
CA TYR A 75 12.40 -2.07 -2.06
C TYR A 75 13.64 -2.93 -2.26
N LYS A 76 14.14 -3.52 -1.20
CA LYS A 76 15.30 -4.39 -1.23
C LYS A 76 15.11 -5.62 -0.36
N LYS A 77 15.82 -6.66 -0.68
CA LYS A 77 15.87 -7.86 0.15
C LYS A 77 16.27 -7.47 1.56
N GLY A 78 15.56 -7.98 2.54
CA GLY A 78 15.80 -7.67 3.95
C GLY A 78 14.93 -6.56 4.50
N ASP A 79 14.21 -5.86 3.62
CA ASP A 79 13.27 -4.83 4.06
C ASP A 79 12.02 -5.46 4.68
N ILE A 80 11.35 -4.70 5.52
CA ILE A 80 10.08 -5.08 6.13
C ILE A 80 8.96 -4.32 5.42
N LEU A 81 7.90 -5.02 5.08
CA LEU A 81 6.69 -4.38 4.57
C LEU A 81 5.64 -4.41 5.69
N GLU A 82 5.28 -3.24 6.17
CA GLU A 82 4.15 -3.10 7.08
C GLU A 82 2.95 -2.72 6.25
N MET A 83 2.06 -3.69 6.06
CA MET A 83 0.91 -3.51 5.18
C MET A 83 -0.33 -3.19 5.99
N MET A 84 -0.96 -2.08 5.64
CA MET A 84 -2.16 -1.61 6.31
C MET A 84 -3.37 -1.96 5.47
N GLU A 85 -4.33 -2.64 6.07
CA GLU A 85 -5.53 -3.04 5.37
C GLU A 85 -6.39 -1.83 5.01
N PHE A 86 -6.76 -1.74 3.74
CA PHE A 86 -7.71 -0.74 3.27
C PHE A 86 -8.93 -1.44 2.70
N LYS A 87 -10.09 -0.99 3.12
CA LYS A 87 -11.37 -1.47 2.63
C LYS A 87 -12.23 -0.26 2.30
N ASP A 88 -12.78 -0.24 1.09
CA ASP A 88 -13.61 0.88 0.63
C ASP A 88 -12.89 2.24 0.78
N GLY A 89 -11.58 2.24 0.51
CA GLY A 89 -10.78 3.44 0.56
C GLY A 89 -10.37 3.90 1.94
N LYS A 90 -10.66 3.12 2.97
CA LYS A 90 -10.38 3.50 4.36
C LYS A 90 -9.49 2.49 5.05
N ASN A 91 -8.60 2.99 5.89
CA ASN A 91 -7.75 2.17 6.74
C ASN A 91 -8.61 1.50 7.81
N THR A 92 -8.58 0.18 7.87
CA THR A 92 -9.37 -0.56 8.86
C THR A 92 -8.70 -0.63 10.23
N GLY A 93 -7.43 -0.26 10.30
CA GLY A 93 -6.65 -0.37 11.53
C GLY A 93 -5.89 -1.69 11.65
N ARG A 94 -6.14 -2.66 10.79
CA ARG A 94 -5.41 -3.92 10.82
C ARG A 94 -4.12 -3.79 10.01
N THR A 95 -3.05 -4.37 10.52
CA THR A 95 -1.76 -4.37 9.84
C THR A 95 -1.16 -5.78 9.85
N VAL A 96 -0.28 -6.02 8.90
CA VAL A 96 0.49 -7.26 8.84
C VAL A 96 1.90 -6.90 8.39
N ARG A 97 2.90 -7.55 8.96
CA ARG A 97 4.30 -7.33 8.60
C ARG A 97 4.87 -8.57 7.94
N VAL A 98 5.60 -8.35 6.86
CA VAL A 98 6.32 -9.42 6.18
C VAL A 98 7.75 -8.97 5.90
N LEU A 99 8.64 -9.94 5.85
CA LEU A 99 10.04 -9.72 5.51
C LEU A 99 10.25 -10.01 4.04
N VAL A 100 10.91 -9.11 3.32
CA VAL A 100 11.28 -9.34 1.92
C VAL A 100 12.47 -10.28 1.89
N THR A 101 12.27 -11.48 1.38
CA THR A 101 13.30 -12.51 1.34
C THR A 101 13.99 -12.61 -0.01
N TYR A 102 13.37 -12.12 -1.07
CA TYR A 102 13.92 -12.07 -2.40
C TYR A 102 13.20 -11.02 -3.21
N ILE A 103 13.87 -10.44 -4.18
CA ILE A 103 13.27 -9.47 -5.06
C ILE A 103 13.69 -9.76 -6.50
N LEU A 104 12.71 -9.75 -7.40
CA LEU A 104 12.92 -9.96 -8.82
C LEU A 104 12.54 -8.69 -9.57
N GLU A 105 13.47 -8.17 -10.35
CA GLU A 105 13.26 -6.98 -11.17
C GLU A 105 13.79 -7.25 -12.58
N GLU A 106 13.35 -6.46 -13.53
CA GLU A 106 13.90 -6.47 -14.90
C GLU A 106 13.92 -7.87 -15.51
N PHE A 107 12.79 -8.57 -15.44
CA PHE A 107 12.68 -9.92 -15.96
C PHE A 107 11.60 -9.98 -17.02
N ALA A 108 11.76 -10.88 -18.01
CA ALA A 108 10.78 -11.05 -19.06
C ALA A 108 9.40 -11.36 -18.47
N GLY A 109 8.38 -10.64 -18.95
CA GLY A 109 7.04 -10.77 -18.42
C GLY A 109 6.70 -9.81 -17.29
N LEU A 110 7.71 -9.14 -16.76
CA LEU A 110 7.51 -8.15 -15.69
C LEU A 110 7.56 -6.75 -16.31
N GLU A 111 6.53 -5.97 -16.04
CA GLU A 111 6.45 -4.61 -16.57
C GLU A 111 7.57 -3.73 -16.01
N ASP A 112 8.09 -2.83 -16.83
CA ASP A 112 9.18 -1.94 -16.44
C ASP A 112 8.83 -1.17 -15.18
N GLY A 113 9.76 -1.13 -14.23
CA GLY A 113 9.57 -0.41 -12.98
C GLY A 113 8.86 -1.22 -11.91
N TYR A 114 8.40 -2.43 -12.23
CA TYR A 114 7.74 -3.30 -11.27
C TYR A 114 8.70 -4.32 -10.71
N CYS A 115 8.36 -4.84 -9.54
CA CYS A 115 9.13 -5.91 -8.93
C CYS A 115 8.19 -6.93 -8.30
N ILE A 116 8.68 -8.15 -8.17
CA ILE A 116 8.01 -9.18 -7.38
C ILE A 116 8.90 -9.44 -6.17
N MET A 117 8.30 -9.35 -5.00
CA MET A 117 9.02 -9.63 -3.75
C MET A 117 8.49 -10.92 -3.15
N ALA A 118 9.38 -11.86 -2.89
CA ALA A 118 9.02 -13.00 -2.06
C ALA A 118 9.02 -12.53 -0.62
N THR A 119 8.05 -12.96 0.15
CA THR A 119 7.86 -12.48 1.51
C THR A 119 7.71 -13.61 2.50
N SER A 120 8.07 -13.34 3.74
CA SER A 120 7.89 -14.28 4.85
C SER A 120 7.13 -13.55 5.95
N LEU A 121 6.04 -14.15 6.39
CA LEU A 121 5.21 -13.55 7.43
C LEU A 121 6.02 -13.40 8.72
N MET A 122 6.00 -12.19 9.26
CA MET A 122 6.64 -11.92 10.56
C MET A 122 5.58 -12.08 11.62
N LYS A 123 5.82 -12.99 12.53
CA LYS A 123 4.91 -13.17 13.66
C LYS A 123 5.18 -12.07 14.67
N GLU A 124 4.13 -11.39 15.07
CA GLU A 124 4.27 -10.49 16.19
C GLU A 124 4.63 -11.30 17.41
N ASP A 125 5.52 -10.76 18.21
CA ASP A 125 5.86 -11.38 19.47
C ASP A 125 4.64 -11.40 20.32
N ALA A 126 4.08 -12.56 20.43
CA ALA A 126 2.89 -12.72 21.21
C ALA A 126 3.20 -12.76 22.67
N GLU A 127 4.14 -12.34 22.95
CA GLU A 127 4.41 -12.34 24.21
C GLU A 127 4.24 -11.71 24.79
#